data_a79034e921d3fe1b73c7e1e7a813b936
#
_entry.id   a79034e921d3fe1b73c7e1e7a813b936
#
_cell.length_a   1.000
_cell.length_b   1.000
_cell.length_c   1.000
_cell.angle_alpha   90.00
_cell.angle_beta   90.00
_cell.angle_gamma   90.00
#
_symmetry.space_group_name_H-M   'P 1'
#
loop_
_entity.id
_entity.type
_entity.pdbx_description
1 polymer ?
#
loop_
_entity_poly.entity_id
_entity_poly.type
_entity_poly.pdbx_seq_one_letter_code
_entity_poly.pdbx_strand_id
1 'polypeptide(L)'
;MLNIIKAYAVNNICYISAKKMVPKGIVVHSTGANNPYLKRYVDAPDEVGVNQYGNHWNTAKPGGRKVCVHAFIGYDKNMQIRIAQLLPYDICCWGVGSGKKGSYNYDPAYIQFEICEDNLTDKNYYQKAFAVAADYCAMLCRDYGISVSNIVGHCEAYRLGYGSNHSDPEKWMKKFGENMADFRMKVSEILKTDEEKKEDKDEVVIANTSFEKGDLVSISCDATYYNGKSMPSWVKSQNWYISNAPTGERVVIDKNEKGTNSICSPIHKRYLTVVKKADSPIDKNIAQKKETNSCPYNVKVTADCLNIRKGAGTNTEKVGSITDKGVYTSVEEKSGVGATKWGKLKSGAGWVSLDYVKKL
;
A
#
# COMPACT_ATOMS: atom_id res chain seq x y z
N MET A 1 -8.35 14.61 -0.35
CA MET A 1 -8.50 13.48 0.60
C MET A 1 -9.97 13.08 0.60
N LEU A 2 -10.30 11.80 0.38
CA LEU A 2 -11.68 11.30 0.40
C LEU A 2 -12.31 11.50 1.78
N ASN A 3 -13.52 12.06 1.82
CA ASN A 3 -14.25 12.26 3.07
C ASN A 3 -15.09 11.02 3.36
N ILE A 4 -14.55 10.09 4.16
CA ILE A 4 -15.17 8.81 4.51
C ILE A 4 -15.91 8.96 5.84
N ILE A 5 -17.21 8.67 5.85
CA ILE A 5 -18.03 8.56 7.05
C ILE A 5 -17.69 7.22 7.74
N LYS A 6 -17.22 7.27 8.99
CA LYS A 6 -17.01 6.05 9.80
C LYS A 6 -18.30 5.70 10.54
N ALA A 7 -19.06 4.75 10.01
CA ALA A 7 -20.34 4.30 10.52
C ALA A 7 -20.33 2.77 10.75
N TYR A 8 -19.47 2.33 11.68
CA TYR A 8 -19.28 0.90 11.91
C TYR A 8 -20.57 0.20 12.32
N ALA A 9 -20.89 -0.87 11.61
CA ALA A 9 -22.07 -1.71 11.84
C ALA A 9 -21.81 -2.65 13.03
N VAL A 10 -21.68 -2.09 14.22
CA VAL A 10 -21.27 -2.80 15.45
C VAL A 10 -22.20 -3.93 15.87
N ASN A 11 -23.47 -3.87 15.45
CA ASN A 11 -24.47 -4.90 15.71
C ASN A 11 -24.51 -5.97 14.60
N ASN A 12 -23.72 -5.83 13.52
CA ASN A 12 -23.69 -6.81 12.44
C ASN A 12 -22.81 -8.01 12.81
N ILE A 13 -23.23 -9.21 12.40
CA ILE A 13 -22.51 -10.46 12.71
C ILE A 13 -21.07 -10.47 12.17
N CYS A 14 -20.78 -9.78 11.07
CA CYS A 14 -19.41 -9.65 10.53
C CYS A 14 -18.52 -8.85 11.48
N TYR A 15 -19.02 -7.72 12.02
CA TYR A 15 -18.30 -6.92 13.00
C TYR A 15 -18.11 -7.69 14.30
N ILE A 16 -19.18 -8.33 14.81
CA ILE A 16 -19.16 -9.11 16.07
C ILE A 16 -18.19 -10.29 15.97
N SER A 17 -18.13 -10.98 14.82
CA SER A 17 -17.22 -12.12 14.64
C SER A 17 -15.75 -11.69 14.66
N ALA A 18 -15.45 -10.45 14.29
CA ALA A 18 -14.13 -9.84 14.27
C ALA A 18 -13.04 -10.70 13.58
N LYS A 19 -13.43 -11.59 12.65
CA LYS A 19 -12.50 -12.48 11.95
C LYS A 19 -11.51 -11.66 11.15
N LYS A 20 -10.23 -11.76 11.51
CA LYS A 20 -9.17 -10.95 10.89
C LYS A 20 -8.83 -11.41 9.47
N MET A 21 -8.43 -10.43 8.65
CA MET A 21 -7.95 -10.64 7.29
C MET A 21 -6.78 -9.71 6.95
N VAL A 22 -6.01 -10.09 5.94
CA VAL A 22 -5.07 -9.21 5.24
C VAL A 22 -5.63 -9.01 3.84
N PRO A 23 -6.01 -7.80 3.45
CA PRO A 23 -6.59 -7.53 2.13
C PRO A 23 -5.66 -7.94 0.99
N LYS A 24 -6.19 -8.70 0.02
CA LYS A 24 -5.46 -9.16 -1.18
C LYS A 24 -6.03 -8.58 -2.47
N GLY A 25 -7.19 -7.98 -2.41
CA GLY A 25 -7.88 -7.37 -3.53
C GLY A 25 -9.15 -6.64 -3.10
N ILE A 26 -9.93 -6.22 -4.08
CA ILE A 26 -11.17 -5.47 -3.90
C ILE A 26 -12.27 -6.11 -4.73
N VAL A 27 -13.45 -6.34 -4.14
CA VAL A 27 -14.67 -6.68 -4.88
C VAL A 27 -15.58 -5.46 -4.94
N VAL A 28 -15.94 -5.07 -6.14
CA VAL A 28 -16.89 -4.00 -6.41
C VAL A 28 -18.26 -4.62 -6.60
N HIS A 29 -19.23 -4.16 -5.80
CA HIS A 29 -20.63 -4.54 -5.91
C HIS A 29 -21.50 -3.35 -6.27
N SER A 30 -22.75 -3.61 -6.65
CA SER A 30 -23.83 -2.64 -6.64
C SER A 30 -25.09 -3.26 -6.07
N THR A 31 -25.88 -2.45 -5.35
CA THR A 31 -26.89 -2.95 -4.40
C THR A 31 -28.06 -3.72 -5.00
N GLY A 32 -28.25 -3.68 -6.31
CA GLY A 32 -29.40 -4.33 -6.98
C GLY A 32 -30.78 -3.79 -6.55
N ALA A 33 -30.79 -2.65 -5.83
CA ALA A 33 -31.99 -2.06 -5.28
C ALA A 33 -32.08 -0.59 -5.74
N ASN A 34 -33.23 -0.18 -6.22
CA ASN A 34 -33.50 1.20 -6.64
C ASN A 34 -33.55 2.16 -5.44
N ASN A 35 -32.39 2.40 -4.84
CA ASN A 35 -32.23 3.33 -3.73
C ASN A 35 -30.79 3.87 -3.63
N PRO A 36 -30.51 5.06 -4.19
CA PRO A 36 -29.15 5.64 -4.23
C PRO A 36 -28.72 6.27 -2.90
N TYR A 37 -29.53 6.23 -1.85
CA TYR A 37 -29.29 6.92 -0.59
C TYR A 37 -28.61 6.02 0.44
N LEU A 38 -27.50 6.51 1.02
CA LEU A 38 -26.76 5.82 2.08
C LEU A 38 -27.62 5.47 3.29
N LYS A 39 -28.59 6.35 3.66
CA LYS A 39 -29.49 6.09 4.80
C LYS A 39 -30.27 4.78 4.72
N ARG A 40 -30.42 4.19 3.51
CA ARG A 40 -31.05 2.88 3.33
C ARG A 40 -30.21 1.74 3.94
N TYR A 41 -28.91 1.90 3.94
CA TYR A 41 -27.95 0.83 4.27
C TYR A 41 -27.13 1.14 5.51
N VAL A 42 -26.95 2.40 5.86
CA VAL A 42 -26.00 2.90 6.85
C VAL A 42 -26.75 3.54 8.02
N ASP A 43 -26.32 3.22 9.24
CA ASP A 43 -26.82 3.78 10.49
C ASP A 43 -25.92 4.91 10.97
N ALA A 44 -26.11 6.10 10.41
CA ALA A 44 -25.41 7.33 10.76
C ALA A 44 -26.31 8.55 10.45
N PRO A 45 -27.41 8.74 11.24
CA PRO A 45 -28.46 9.70 10.89
C PRO A 45 -27.96 11.13 10.75
N ASP A 46 -26.94 11.50 11.49
CA ASP A 46 -26.37 12.86 11.44
C ASP A 46 -25.66 13.17 10.11
N GLU A 47 -25.11 12.14 9.43
CA GLU A 47 -24.43 12.29 8.15
C GLU A 47 -25.29 11.89 6.96
N VAL A 48 -25.96 10.72 7.05
CA VAL A 48 -26.66 10.13 5.89
C VAL A 48 -28.17 10.37 5.90
N GLY A 49 -28.72 10.89 7.01
CA GLY A 49 -30.16 11.06 7.23
C GLY A 49 -30.82 9.86 7.91
N VAL A 50 -32.02 10.08 8.41
CA VAL A 50 -32.78 9.09 9.20
C VAL A 50 -33.32 7.97 8.31
N ASN A 51 -33.08 6.72 8.70
CA ASN A 51 -33.71 5.53 8.13
C ASN A 51 -35.01 5.21 8.90
N GLN A 52 -36.14 5.58 8.35
CA GLN A 52 -37.46 5.40 8.97
C GLN A 52 -37.90 3.94 9.06
N TYR A 53 -37.27 3.03 8.29
CA TYR A 53 -37.70 1.63 8.19
C TYR A 53 -36.83 0.67 9.02
N GLY A 54 -35.77 1.16 9.68
CA GLY A 54 -34.86 0.34 10.47
C GLY A 54 -34.18 -0.78 9.68
N ASN A 55 -34.14 -0.65 8.35
CA ASN A 55 -33.61 -1.69 7.45
C ASN A 55 -32.16 -1.46 7.02
N HIS A 56 -31.40 -0.65 7.77
CA HIS A 56 -29.95 -0.46 7.62
C HIS A 56 -29.18 -1.72 8.04
N TRP A 57 -27.88 -1.76 7.68
CA TRP A 57 -27.06 -2.95 7.89
C TRP A 57 -26.40 -3.05 9.28
N ASN A 58 -26.58 -2.06 10.15
CA ASN A 58 -26.19 -2.16 11.56
C ASN A 58 -27.20 -3.01 12.36
N THR A 59 -27.45 -4.21 11.90
CA THR A 59 -28.29 -5.25 12.54
C THR A 59 -27.60 -6.60 12.39
N ALA A 60 -27.91 -7.56 13.27
CA ALA A 60 -27.26 -8.87 13.28
C ALA A 60 -27.35 -9.60 11.92
N LYS A 61 -28.50 -9.47 11.24
CA LYS A 61 -28.78 -10.15 9.96
C LYS A 61 -29.61 -9.22 9.05
N PRO A 62 -29.00 -8.30 8.31
CA PRO A 62 -29.74 -7.43 7.39
C PRO A 62 -30.59 -8.25 6.41
N GLY A 63 -31.90 -7.94 6.34
CA GLY A 63 -32.85 -8.72 5.53
C GLY A 63 -32.88 -10.22 5.84
N GLY A 64 -32.60 -10.62 7.09
CA GLY A 64 -32.55 -12.01 7.55
C GLY A 64 -31.27 -12.77 7.16
N ARG A 65 -30.32 -12.16 6.47
CA ARG A 65 -29.10 -12.80 5.95
C ARG A 65 -27.85 -12.40 6.76
N LYS A 66 -26.92 -13.33 6.89
CA LYS A 66 -25.58 -13.03 7.41
C LYS A 66 -24.77 -12.37 6.30
N VAL A 67 -24.82 -11.06 6.21
CA VAL A 67 -24.15 -10.28 5.14
C VAL A 67 -23.62 -8.96 5.69
N CYS A 68 -22.47 -8.55 5.21
CA CYS A 68 -21.94 -7.19 5.33
C CYS A 68 -20.90 -6.92 4.24
N VAL A 69 -20.66 -5.65 3.99
CA VAL A 69 -19.54 -5.15 3.19
C VAL A 69 -18.77 -4.10 3.99
N HIS A 70 -17.56 -3.74 3.55
CA HIS A 70 -16.74 -2.76 4.25
C HIS A 70 -17.26 -1.34 4.09
N ALA A 71 -17.92 -1.01 2.98
CA ALA A 71 -18.45 0.32 2.75
C ALA A 71 -19.63 0.34 1.79
N PHE A 72 -20.41 1.42 1.84
CA PHE A 72 -21.38 1.82 0.83
C PHE A 72 -20.99 3.16 0.22
N ILE A 73 -21.31 3.35 -1.05
CA ILE A 73 -21.14 4.61 -1.80
C ILE A 73 -22.49 5.06 -2.33
N GLY A 74 -22.92 6.28 -2.01
CA GLY A 74 -24.21 6.81 -2.43
C GLY A 74 -24.46 8.21 -1.88
N TYR A 75 -25.67 8.72 -2.05
CA TYR A 75 -26.06 10.04 -1.55
C TYR A 75 -26.15 10.07 -0.02
N ASP A 76 -25.53 11.08 0.58
CA ASP A 76 -25.75 11.47 1.97
C ASP A 76 -27.02 12.33 2.13
N LYS A 77 -27.26 12.88 3.33
CA LYS A 77 -28.42 13.76 3.59
C LYS A 77 -28.41 15.07 2.80
N ASN A 78 -27.26 15.51 2.32
CA ASN A 78 -27.07 16.76 1.56
C ASN A 78 -26.97 16.49 0.06
N MET A 79 -27.35 15.31 -0.42
CA MET A 79 -27.24 14.90 -1.83
C MET A 79 -25.80 14.89 -2.38
N GLN A 80 -24.81 14.75 -1.49
CA GLN A 80 -23.42 14.54 -1.87
C GLN A 80 -23.15 13.04 -1.95
N ILE A 81 -22.44 12.59 -2.99
CA ILE A 81 -22.00 11.19 -3.06
C ILE A 81 -20.81 11.03 -2.12
N ARG A 82 -20.98 10.17 -1.14
CA ARG A 82 -19.98 9.89 -0.12
C ARG A 82 -19.78 8.40 0.09
N ILE A 83 -18.71 8.07 0.77
CA ILE A 83 -18.36 6.72 1.20
C ILE A 83 -18.71 6.61 2.68
N ALA A 84 -19.43 5.55 3.06
CA ALA A 84 -19.69 5.23 4.46
C ALA A 84 -19.08 3.88 4.78
N GLN A 85 -18.07 3.86 5.66
CA GLN A 85 -17.36 2.65 6.09
C GLN A 85 -18.10 1.96 7.23
N LEU A 86 -18.48 0.68 7.03
CA LEU A 86 -19.22 -0.15 7.99
C LEU A 86 -18.34 -1.14 8.76
N LEU A 87 -17.21 -1.57 8.19
CA LEU A 87 -16.27 -2.49 8.83
C LEU A 87 -14.83 -1.96 8.75
N PRO A 88 -14.00 -2.19 9.76
CA PRO A 88 -12.55 -2.09 9.61
C PRO A 88 -12.04 -2.97 8.47
N TYR A 89 -11.06 -2.52 7.70
CA TYR A 89 -10.56 -3.25 6.52
C TYR A 89 -9.75 -4.51 6.87
N ASP A 90 -9.42 -4.71 8.12
CA ASP A 90 -8.73 -5.90 8.64
C ASP A 90 -9.68 -6.96 9.20
N ILE A 91 -10.99 -6.81 8.98
CA ILE A 91 -12.05 -7.76 9.39
C ILE A 91 -12.72 -8.34 8.15
N CYS A 92 -12.89 -9.67 8.08
CA CYS A 92 -13.61 -10.33 7.00
C CYS A 92 -15.06 -9.85 6.91
N CYS A 93 -15.50 -9.51 5.70
CA CYS A 93 -16.92 -9.28 5.40
C CYS A 93 -17.54 -10.47 4.66
N TRP A 94 -18.86 -10.51 4.56
CA TRP A 94 -19.57 -11.61 3.91
C TRP A 94 -20.52 -11.06 2.83
N GLY A 95 -19.94 -10.47 1.76
CA GLY A 95 -20.69 -9.84 0.67
C GLY A 95 -20.77 -10.66 -0.61
N VAL A 96 -19.67 -11.36 -0.97
CA VAL A 96 -19.55 -11.98 -2.30
C VAL A 96 -20.05 -13.41 -2.38
N GLY A 97 -20.43 -14.04 -1.25
CA GLY A 97 -20.82 -15.45 -1.21
C GLY A 97 -19.62 -16.39 -1.45
N SER A 98 -19.88 -17.56 -2.08
CA SER A 98 -18.85 -18.58 -2.35
C SER A 98 -18.97 -19.12 -3.77
N GLY A 99 -17.87 -19.56 -4.32
CA GLY A 99 -17.76 -20.22 -5.61
C GLY A 99 -17.08 -21.59 -5.52
N LYS A 100 -16.79 -22.19 -6.65
CA LYS A 100 -16.21 -23.54 -6.75
C LYS A 100 -14.79 -23.66 -6.17
N LYS A 101 -14.04 -22.57 -6.08
CA LYS A 101 -12.65 -22.52 -5.59
C LYS A 101 -12.54 -21.97 -4.17
N GLY A 102 -13.59 -21.37 -3.63
CA GLY A 102 -13.57 -20.72 -2.32
C GLY A 102 -14.40 -19.44 -2.26
N SER A 103 -13.94 -18.46 -1.47
CA SER A 103 -14.66 -17.21 -1.31
C SER A 103 -13.71 -16.06 -1.02
N TYR A 104 -13.86 -14.94 -1.73
CA TYR A 104 -13.19 -13.69 -1.42
C TYR A 104 -13.62 -13.06 -0.07
N ASN A 105 -14.55 -13.69 0.64
CA ASN A 105 -14.85 -13.33 2.02
C ASN A 105 -13.71 -13.72 2.99
N TYR A 106 -12.86 -14.70 2.64
CA TYR A 106 -11.93 -15.33 3.60
C TYR A 106 -10.50 -15.52 3.09
N ASP A 107 -10.33 -16.32 2.01
CA ASP A 107 -9.01 -16.65 1.48
C ASP A 107 -9.08 -16.94 -0.04
N PRO A 108 -8.42 -16.09 -0.84
CA PRO A 108 -7.86 -14.80 -0.47
C PRO A 108 -8.94 -13.79 -0.07
N ALA A 109 -8.75 -13.07 1.04
CA ALA A 109 -9.73 -12.11 1.54
C ALA A 109 -9.64 -10.77 0.81
N TYR A 110 -10.79 -10.26 0.35
CA TYR A 110 -10.90 -9.00 -0.41
C TYR A 110 -11.71 -7.97 0.38
N ILE A 111 -11.32 -6.71 0.30
CA ILE A 111 -12.18 -5.60 0.72
C ILE A 111 -13.36 -5.55 -0.24
N GLN A 112 -14.57 -5.36 0.27
CA GLN A 112 -15.79 -5.36 -0.54
C GLN A 112 -16.60 -4.12 -0.24
N PHE A 113 -17.16 -3.48 -1.24
CA PHE A 113 -18.05 -2.35 -1.08
C PHE A 113 -19.18 -2.35 -2.11
N GLU A 114 -20.27 -1.69 -1.76
CA GLU A 114 -21.48 -1.58 -2.57
C GLU A 114 -21.64 -0.15 -3.08
N ILE A 115 -21.91 0.01 -4.39
CA ILE A 115 -22.40 1.26 -4.94
C ILE A 115 -23.92 1.23 -4.92
N CYS A 116 -24.55 2.19 -4.22
CA CYS A 116 -25.99 2.28 -4.13
C CYS A 116 -26.59 2.54 -5.53
N GLU A 117 -27.41 1.63 -6.04
CA GLU A 117 -28.06 1.82 -7.34
C GLU A 117 -29.25 2.79 -7.27
N ASP A 118 -29.39 3.62 -8.29
CA ASP A 118 -30.66 4.20 -8.68
C ASP A 118 -31.49 3.16 -9.46
N ASN A 119 -32.50 3.56 -10.25
CA ASN A 119 -33.18 2.59 -11.13
C ASN A 119 -32.41 2.29 -12.43
N LEU A 120 -31.12 2.51 -12.45
CA LEU A 120 -30.16 2.31 -13.55
C LEU A 120 -30.44 3.21 -14.77
N THR A 121 -30.95 4.41 -14.56
CA THR A 121 -31.34 5.34 -15.64
C THR A 121 -30.63 6.69 -15.57
N ASP A 122 -30.18 7.13 -14.40
CA ASP A 122 -29.48 8.41 -14.23
C ASP A 122 -27.97 8.24 -14.55
N LYS A 123 -27.59 8.61 -15.76
CA LYS A 123 -26.19 8.59 -16.20
C LYS A 123 -25.30 9.52 -15.38
N ASN A 124 -25.82 10.67 -14.93
CA ASN A 124 -25.03 11.62 -14.14
C ASN A 124 -24.73 11.08 -12.74
N TYR A 125 -25.71 10.45 -12.09
CA TYR A 125 -25.49 9.73 -10.84
C TYR A 125 -24.47 8.60 -11.01
N TYR A 126 -24.67 7.75 -12.03
CA TYR A 126 -23.75 6.66 -12.36
C TYR A 126 -22.30 7.17 -12.46
N GLN A 127 -22.06 8.17 -13.32
CA GLN A 127 -20.71 8.71 -13.55
C GLN A 127 -20.06 9.24 -12.26
N LYS A 128 -20.83 9.96 -11.44
CA LYS A 128 -20.34 10.51 -10.16
C LYS A 128 -20.06 9.40 -9.14
N ALA A 129 -20.96 8.43 -8.99
CA ALA A 129 -20.80 7.33 -8.03
C ALA A 129 -19.63 6.43 -8.39
N PHE A 130 -19.44 6.10 -9.65
CA PHE A 130 -18.30 5.31 -10.13
C PHE A 130 -16.98 6.09 -10.10
N ALA A 131 -16.99 7.41 -10.27
CA ALA A 131 -15.79 8.23 -10.06
C ALA A 131 -15.34 8.18 -8.59
N VAL A 132 -16.24 8.35 -7.63
CA VAL A 132 -15.95 8.21 -6.20
C VAL A 132 -15.48 6.79 -5.86
N ALA A 133 -16.08 5.77 -6.49
CA ALA A 133 -15.65 4.38 -6.31
C ALA A 133 -14.23 4.13 -6.86
N ALA A 134 -13.86 4.76 -7.99
CA ALA A 134 -12.51 4.65 -8.55
C ALA A 134 -11.47 5.34 -7.64
N ASP A 135 -11.77 6.53 -7.13
CA ASP A 135 -10.93 7.22 -6.14
C ASP A 135 -10.76 6.37 -4.86
N TYR A 136 -11.84 5.73 -4.42
CA TYR A 136 -11.81 4.83 -3.25
C TYR A 136 -10.94 3.60 -3.49
N CYS A 137 -11.06 2.96 -4.65
CA CYS A 137 -10.18 1.86 -5.03
C CYS A 137 -8.73 2.29 -5.10
N ALA A 138 -8.42 3.45 -5.68
CA ALA A 138 -7.06 3.98 -5.75
C ALA A 138 -6.46 4.20 -4.36
N MET A 139 -7.25 4.76 -3.42
CA MET A 139 -6.84 4.89 -2.01
C MET A 139 -6.53 3.52 -1.40
N LEU A 140 -7.42 2.54 -1.54
CA LEU A 140 -7.22 1.19 -0.99
C LEU A 140 -6.01 0.48 -1.63
N CYS A 141 -5.78 0.67 -2.92
CA CYS A 141 -4.61 0.11 -3.61
C CYS A 141 -3.30 0.65 -3.00
N ARG A 142 -3.24 1.95 -2.73
CA ARG A 142 -2.07 2.58 -2.07
C ARG A 142 -1.87 2.10 -0.63
N ASP A 143 -2.95 2.13 0.14
CA ASP A 143 -2.88 1.87 1.58
C ASP A 143 -2.55 0.40 1.92
N TYR A 144 -2.98 -0.53 1.05
CA TYR A 144 -2.83 -1.98 1.27
C TYR A 144 -1.91 -2.68 0.26
N GLY A 145 -1.29 -1.96 -0.67
CA GLY A 145 -0.43 -2.54 -1.70
C GLY A 145 -1.18 -3.47 -2.66
N ILE A 146 -2.46 -3.18 -2.93
CA ILE A 146 -3.31 -3.99 -3.80
C ILE A 146 -3.06 -3.62 -5.26
N SER A 147 -2.73 -4.61 -6.09
CA SER A 147 -2.64 -4.41 -7.55
C SER A 147 -4.01 -4.10 -8.16
N VAL A 148 -4.07 -3.18 -9.12
CA VAL A 148 -5.30 -2.86 -9.88
C VAL A 148 -5.91 -4.10 -10.55
N SER A 149 -5.09 -5.08 -10.93
CA SER A 149 -5.56 -6.37 -11.48
C SER A 149 -6.38 -7.20 -10.48
N ASN A 150 -6.26 -6.92 -9.17
CA ASN A 150 -7.02 -7.58 -8.10
C ASN A 150 -8.28 -6.79 -7.70
N ILE A 151 -8.69 -5.82 -8.51
CA ILE A 151 -10.01 -5.18 -8.44
C ILE A 151 -10.94 -5.95 -9.36
N VAL A 152 -11.96 -6.60 -8.81
CA VAL A 152 -12.92 -7.43 -9.55
C VAL A 152 -14.35 -7.01 -9.25
N GLY A 153 -15.25 -7.18 -10.21
CA GLY A 153 -16.69 -7.12 -9.95
C GLY A 153 -17.20 -8.44 -9.36
N HIS A 154 -18.39 -8.44 -8.74
CA HIS A 154 -18.99 -9.68 -8.21
C HIS A 154 -19.15 -10.74 -9.31
N CYS A 155 -19.61 -10.36 -10.50
CA CYS A 155 -19.69 -11.26 -11.65
C CYS A 155 -18.33 -11.84 -12.08
N GLU A 156 -17.24 -11.07 -11.96
CA GLU A 156 -15.89 -11.58 -12.20
C GLU A 156 -15.45 -12.53 -11.08
N ALA A 157 -15.76 -12.23 -9.81
CA ALA A 157 -15.51 -13.13 -8.67
C ALA A 157 -16.20 -14.49 -8.87
N TYR A 158 -17.44 -14.50 -9.38
CA TYR A 158 -18.14 -15.73 -9.76
C TYR A 158 -17.41 -16.50 -10.88
N ARG A 159 -17.04 -15.83 -11.97
CA ARG A 159 -16.30 -16.46 -13.08
C ARG A 159 -14.95 -17.02 -12.63
N LEU A 160 -14.29 -16.36 -11.72
CA LEU A 160 -13.02 -16.80 -11.12
C LEU A 160 -13.20 -17.95 -10.13
N GLY A 161 -14.44 -18.21 -9.66
CA GLY A 161 -14.78 -19.30 -8.74
C GLY A 161 -14.70 -18.93 -7.27
N TYR A 162 -14.69 -17.65 -6.91
CA TYR A 162 -14.60 -17.16 -5.54
C TYR A 162 -15.81 -16.33 -5.06
N GLY A 163 -16.88 -16.30 -5.83
CA GLY A 163 -18.13 -15.62 -5.51
C GLY A 163 -19.36 -16.39 -5.97
N SER A 164 -20.52 -16.03 -5.44
CA SER A 164 -21.82 -16.52 -5.89
C SER A 164 -22.22 -15.91 -7.24
N ASN A 165 -23.19 -16.53 -7.93
CA ASN A 165 -23.64 -16.08 -9.24
C ASN A 165 -24.46 -14.78 -9.16
N HIS A 166 -23.80 -13.66 -9.43
CA HIS A 166 -24.40 -12.33 -9.50
C HIS A 166 -23.88 -11.58 -10.72
N SER A 167 -24.61 -10.55 -11.17
CA SER A 167 -24.29 -9.77 -12.37
C SER A 167 -23.76 -8.36 -12.08
N ASP A 168 -23.69 -7.98 -10.80
CA ASP A 168 -23.23 -6.68 -10.35
C ASP A 168 -21.68 -6.57 -10.37
N PRO A 169 -21.13 -5.38 -10.57
CA PRO A 169 -21.78 -4.15 -11.04
C PRO A 169 -21.95 -4.08 -12.56
N GLU A 170 -21.54 -5.13 -13.31
CA GLU A 170 -21.48 -5.12 -14.78
C GLU A 170 -22.83 -4.89 -15.43
N LYS A 171 -23.94 -5.36 -14.83
CA LYS A 171 -25.28 -5.11 -15.34
C LYS A 171 -25.56 -3.60 -15.45
N TRP A 172 -25.13 -2.83 -14.46
CA TRP A 172 -25.29 -1.37 -14.44
C TRP A 172 -24.31 -0.71 -15.41
N MET A 173 -23.02 -1.07 -15.35
CA MET A 173 -21.99 -0.55 -16.25
C MET A 173 -22.36 -0.68 -17.73
N LYS A 174 -22.89 -1.84 -18.14
CA LYS A 174 -23.33 -2.11 -19.54
C LYS A 174 -24.42 -1.16 -20.02
N LYS A 175 -25.27 -0.64 -19.13
CA LYS A 175 -26.29 0.34 -19.49
C LYS A 175 -25.69 1.63 -20.06
N PHE A 176 -24.48 1.96 -19.63
CA PHE A 176 -23.77 3.19 -20.04
C PHE A 176 -22.53 2.90 -20.90
N GLY A 177 -22.39 1.65 -21.41
CA GLY A 177 -21.33 1.26 -22.34
C GLY A 177 -19.97 1.03 -21.67
N GLU A 178 -19.93 0.82 -20.37
CA GLU A 178 -18.71 0.57 -19.59
C GLU A 178 -18.65 -0.86 -19.04
N ASN A 179 -17.47 -1.27 -18.60
CA ASN A 179 -17.18 -2.57 -17.98
C ASN A 179 -16.09 -2.46 -16.92
N MET A 180 -15.76 -3.56 -16.23
CA MET A 180 -14.74 -3.59 -15.18
C MET A 180 -13.31 -3.30 -15.70
N ALA A 181 -13.00 -3.50 -16.98
CA ALA A 181 -11.69 -3.13 -17.52
C ALA A 181 -11.56 -1.60 -17.62
N ASP A 182 -12.64 -0.92 -18.07
CA ASP A 182 -12.71 0.56 -18.12
C ASP A 182 -12.59 1.14 -16.70
N PHE A 183 -13.24 0.50 -15.72
CA PHE A 183 -13.15 0.91 -14.32
C PHE A 183 -11.71 0.79 -13.79
N ARG A 184 -11.03 -0.34 -14.04
CA ARG A 184 -9.63 -0.52 -13.67
C ARG A 184 -8.69 0.47 -14.36
N MET A 185 -8.96 0.84 -15.62
CA MET A 185 -8.21 1.90 -16.30
C MET A 185 -8.34 3.25 -15.56
N LYS A 186 -9.57 3.64 -15.19
CA LYS A 186 -9.82 4.87 -14.39
C LYS A 186 -9.01 4.85 -13.07
N VAL A 187 -9.00 3.72 -12.35
CA VAL A 187 -8.21 3.57 -11.12
C VAL A 187 -6.72 3.73 -11.39
N SER A 188 -6.21 3.12 -12.48
CA SER A 188 -4.81 3.22 -12.89
C SER A 188 -4.40 4.66 -13.22
N GLU A 189 -5.27 5.41 -13.89
CA GLU A 189 -5.06 6.83 -14.22
C GLU A 189 -4.98 7.69 -12.96
N ILE A 190 -5.87 7.47 -11.98
CA ILE A 190 -5.83 8.17 -10.69
C ILE A 190 -4.51 7.89 -9.97
N LEU A 191 -4.07 6.62 -9.94
CA LEU A 191 -2.81 6.24 -9.30
C LEU A 191 -1.61 6.90 -9.96
N LYS A 192 -1.56 6.96 -11.29
CA LYS A 192 -0.50 7.66 -12.06
C LYS A 192 -0.50 9.16 -11.77
N THR A 193 -1.67 9.80 -11.85
CA THR A 193 -1.81 11.25 -11.58
C THR A 193 -1.40 11.59 -10.15
N ASP A 194 -1.62 10.71 -9.19
CA ASP A 194 -1.20 10.92 -7.80
C ASP A 194 0.30 10.69 -7.61
N GLU A 195 0.92 9.80 -8.38
CA GLU A 195 2.37 9.64 -8.45
C GLU A 195 3.01 10.87 -9.09
N GLU A 196 2.47 11.35 -10.22
CA GLU A 196 2.89 12.59 -10.87
C GLU A 196 2.74 13.81 -9.95
N LYS A 197 1.63 13.94 -9.21
CA LYS A 197 1.43 15.01 -8.21
C LYS A 197 2.33 14.87 -6.98
N LYS A 198 2.77 13.68 -6.62
CA LYS A 198 3.82 13.47 -5.62
C LYS A 198 5.17 13.88 -6.20
N GLU A 199 5.44 13.50 -7.44
CA GLU A 199 6.63 13.95 -8.17
C GLU A 199 6.64 15.48 -8.31
N ASP A 200 5.52 16.13 -8.68
CA ASP A 200 5.38 17.60 -8.73
C ASP A 200 5.52 18.27 -7.34
N LYS A 201 5.03 17.65 -6.27
CA LYS A 201 5.24 18.17 -4.91
C LYS A 201 6.67 17.95 -4.43
N ASP A 202 7.26 16.83 -4.80
CA ASP A 202 8.67 16.54 -4.58
C ASP A 202 9.54 17.41 -5.55
N GLU A 203 9.07 17.72 -6.79
CA GLU A 203 9.71 18.69 -7.67
C GLU A 203 9.68 20.13 -7.11
N VAL A 204 8.62 20.54 -6.42
CA VAL A 204 8.61 21.87 -5.75
C VAL A 204 9.58 21.92 -4.56
N VAL A 205 9.90 20.79 -3.94
CA VAL A 205 10.99 20.67 -2.96
C VAL A 205 12.33 20.43 -3.65
N ILE A 206 12.37 19.75 -4.80
CA ILE A 206 13.56 19.45 -5.62
C ILE A 206 13.91 20.62 -6.56
N ALA A 207 12.94 21.42 -7.03
CA ALA A 207 13.17 22.57 -7.92
C ALA A 207 14.04 23.69 -7.32
N ASN A 208 14.38 23.59 -6.01
CA ASN A 208 15.36 24.45 -5.34
C ASN A 208 16.61 23.71 -4.84
N THR A 209 16.78 22.43 -5.14
CA THR A 209 18.00 21.71 -4.77
C THR A 209 18.92 21.66 -5.99
N SER A 210 19.79 22.67 -6.13
CA SER A 210 20.90 22.59 -7.08
C SER A 210 21.78 21.41 -6.68
N PHE A 211 21.89 20.42 -7.55
CA PHE A 211 22.85 19.33 -7.38
C PHE A 211 24.25 19.84 -7.76
N GLU A 212 25.23 19.56 -6.90
CA GLU A 212 26.62 19.99 -7.10
C GLU A 212 27.55 18.79 -6.99
N LYS A 213 28.73 18.91 -7.59
CA LYS A 213 29.80 17.93 -7.46
C LYS A 213 30.11 17.71 -5.96
N GLY A 214 30.19 16.48 -5.54
CA GLY A 214 30.47 16.10 -4.15
C GLY A 214 29.23 15.97 -3.26
N ASP A 215 28.05 16.38 -3.71
CA ASP A 215 26.81 16.10 -2.97
C ASP A 215 26.63 14.61 -2.77
N LEU A 216 26.29 14.18 -1.56
CA LEU A 216 25.91 12.79 -1.27
C LEU A 216 24.42 12.62 -1.54
N VAL A 217 24.07 11.65 -2.36
CA VAL A 217 22.69 11.38 -2.79
C VAL A 217 22.29 9.93 -2.58
N SER A 218 21.02 9.70 -2.29
CA SER A 218 20.37 8.39 -2.36
C SER A 218 19.65 8.24 -3.70
N ILE A 219 19.43 6.96 -4.11
CA ILE A 219 18.79 6.62 -5.38
C ILE A 219 17.45 5.95 -5.08
N SER A 220 16.39 6.38 -5.76
CA SER A 220 15.06 5.77 -5.67
C SER A 220 15.07 4.29 -6.07
N CYS A 221 14.22 3.48 -5.42
CA CYS A 221 14.15 2.03 -5.66
C CYS A 221 13.65 1.66 -7.06
N ASP A 222 12.89 2.54 -7.71
CA ASP A 222 12.37 2.41 -9.08
C ASP A 222 13.35 2.92 -10.15
N ALA A 223 14.48 3.53 -9.76
CA ALA A 223 15.44 4.14 -10.66
C ALA A 223 15.93 3.21 -11.76
N THR A 224 16.11 3.79 -12.96
CA THR A 224 16.79 3.20 -14.10
C THR A 224 18.01 4.05 -14.45
N TYR A 225 18.94 3.48 -15.21
CA TYR A 225 19.97 4.31 -15.84
C TYR A 225 19.34 5.29 -16.84
N TYR A 226 20.04 6.39 -17.15
CA TYR A 226 19.55 7.43 -18.04
C TYR A 226 19.15 6.93 -19.43
N ASN A 227 19.71 5.81 -19.88
CA ASN A 227 19.37 5.12 -21.12
C ASN A 227 18.20 4.15 -21.00
N GLY A 228 17.46 4.14 -19.88
CA GLY A 228 16.33 3.27 -19.60
C GLY A 228 16.68 1.84 -19.19
N LYS A 229 17.97 1.46 -19.15
CA LYS A 229 18.36 0.11 -18.71
C LYS A 229 18.14 -0.06 -17.20
N SER A 230 17.76 -1.28 -16.81
CA SER A 230 17.58 -1.66 -15.42
C SER A 230 18.87 -1.44 -14.61
N MET A 231 18.69 -0.91 -13.40
CA MET A 231 19.77 -0.65 -12.45
C MET A 231 19.82 -1.78 -11.41
N PRO A 232 21.00 -2.37 -11.15
CA PRO A 232 21.15 -3.40 -10.12
C PRO A 232 20.75 -2.88 -8.73
N SER A 233 20.12 -3.75 -7.92
CA SER A 233 19.65 -3.42 -6.57
C SER A 233 20.76 -2.89 -5.65
N TRP A 234 21.98 -3.41 -5.77
CA TRP A 234 23.13 -2.96 -4.97
C TRP A 234 23.53 -1.49 -5.26
N VAL A 235 23.25 -0.97 -6.46
CA VAL A 235 23.45 0.44 -6.78
C VAL A 235 22.42 1.32 -6.09
N LYS A 236 21.16 0.85 -6.03
CA LYS A 236 20.03 1.56 -5.42
C LYS A 236 20.06 1.56 -3.89
N SER A 237 20.73 0.57 -3.27
CA SER A 237 20.72 0.35 -1.82
C SER A 237 21.79 1.10 -1.05
N GLN A 238 22.57 1.97 -1.70
CA GLN A 238 23.62 2.75 -1.05
C GLN A 238 23.62 4.20 -1.55
N ASN A 239 24.23 5.08 -0.75
CA ASN A 239 24.41 6.49 -1.13
C ASN A 239 25.63 6.66 -2.03
N TRP A 240 25.56 7.64 -2.91
CA TRP A 240 26.58 7.96 -3.89
C TRP A 240 26.91 9.43 -3.90
N TYR A 241 28.11 9.80 -4.27
CA TYR A 241 28.48 11.19 -4.50
C TYR A 241 28.20 11.59 -5.95
N ILE A 242 27.89 12.85 -6.18
CA ILE A 242 27.78 13.39 -7.52
C ILE A 242 29.19 13.65 -8.07
N SER A 243 29.52 12.99 -9.18
CA SER A 243 30.87 13.03 -9.79
C SER A 243 31.21 14.39 -10.40
N ASN A 244 30.23 14.99 -11.10
CA ASN A 244 30.39 16.28 -11.79
C ASN A 244 29.08 17.06 -11.70
N ALA A 245 29.12 18.36 -11.89
CA ALA A 245 27.92 19.18 -12.01
C ALA A 245 26.96 18.56 -13.06
N PRO A 246 25.66 18.49 -12.77
CA PRO A 246 24.69 17.94 -13.71
C PRO A 246 24.69 18.65 -15.05
N THR A 247 24.48 17.90 -16.12
CA THR A 247 24.26 18.45 -17.46
C THR A 247 22.77 18.23 -17.81
N GLY A 248 21.94 19.25 -17.60
CA GLY A 248 20.48 19.13 -17.69
C GLY A 248 19.94 18.17 -16.65
N GLU A 249 19.22 17.14 -17.09
CA GLU A 249 18.62 16.11 -16.22
C GLU A 249 19.60 14.95 -15.90
N ARG A 250 20.80 14.98 -16.46
CA ARG A 250 21.78 13.89 -16.42
C ARG A 250 22.78 14.09 -15.30
N VAL A 251 22.89 13.11 -14.40
CA VAL A 251 23.83 13.08 -13.28
C VAL A 251 24.68 11.82 -13.36
N VAL A 252 25.98 11.95 -13.13
CA VAL A 252 26.92 10.84 -12.98
C VAL A 252 27.28 10.70 -11.51
N ILE A 253 27.15 9.49 -10.98
CA ILE A 253 27.42 9.17 -9.56
C ILE A 253 28.79 8.56 -9.37
N ASP A 254 29.36 8.74 -8.20
CA ASP A 254 30.71 8.36 -7.82
C ASP A 254 30.76 7.67 -6.44
N LYS A 255 31.79 6.86 -6.21
CA LYS A 255 32.04 6.21 -4.92
C LYS A 255 32.67 7.15 -3.90
N ASN A 256 33.27 8.24 -4.33
CA ASN A 256 33.92 9.21 -3.46
C ASN A 256 33.54 10.66 -3.79
N GLU A 257 33.65 11.51 -2.80
CA GLU A 257 33.32 12.96 -2.87
C GLU A 257 34.14 13.73 -3.90
N LYS A 258 35.36 13.29 -4.20
CA LYS A 258 36.26 13.96 -5.15
C LYS A 258 35.86 13.70 -6.62
N GLY A 259 34.99 12.73 -6.89
CA GLY A 259 34.54 12.40 -8.25
C GLY A 259 35.59 11.64 -9.08
N THR A 260 36.48 10.89 -8.43
CA THR A 260 37.59 10.17 -9.07
C THR A 260 37.36 8.69 -9.28
N ASN A 261 36.20 8.15 -8.83
CA ASN A 261 35.84 6.73 -8.93
C ASN A 261 34.38 6.56 -9.38
N SER A 262 34.04 7.22 -10.47
CA SER A 262 32.71 7.22 -11.06
C SER A 262 32.35 5.85 -11.64
N ILE A 263 31.09 5.45 -11.51
CA ILE A 263 30.59 4.25 -12.16
C ILE A 263 30.25 4.46 -13.65
N CYS A 264 30.52 5.67 -14.19
CA CYS A 264 30.33 6.06 -15.60
C CYS A 264 28.96 5.78 -16.19
N SER A 265 27.96 5.52 -15.36
CA SER A 265 26.58 5.27 -15.77
C SER A 265 25.69 6.39 -15.27
N PRO A 266 25.21 7.27 -16.17
CA PRO A 266 24.38 8.39 -15.75
C PRO A 266 23.00 7.96 -15.33
N ILE A 267 22.44 8.75 -14.42
CA ILE A 267 21.10 8.59 -13.86
C ILE A 267 20.34 9.90 -14.12
N HIS A 268 19.02 9.84 -14.25
CA HIS A 268 18.19 11.03 -14.32
C HIS A 268 18.08 11.65 -12.91
N LYS A 269 18.28 12.96 -12.79
CA LYS A 269 18.26 13.68 -11.50
C LYS A 269 17.00 13.42 -10.67
N ARG A 270 15.84 13.16 -11.31
CA ARG A 270 14.57 12.85 -10.65
C ARG A 270 14.62 11.65 -9.70
N TYR A 271 15.57 10.74 -9.91
CA TYR A 271 15.75 9.57 -9.05
C TYR A 271 16.70 9.80 -7.88
N LEU A 272 17.18 11.02 -7.69
CA LEU A 272 18.19 11.35 -6.69
C LEU A 272 17.62 12.26 -5.61
N THR A 273 17.90 11.94 -4.36
CA THR A 273 17.59 12.80 -3.20
C THR A 273 18.87 13.16 -2.48
N VAL A 274 19.10 14.46 -2.23
CA VAL A 274 20.29 14.91 -1.51
C VAL A 274 20.23 14.46 -0.05
N VAL A 275 21.22 13.69 0.37
CA VAL A 275 21.44 13.27 1.75
C VAL A 275 22.35 14.25 2.49
N LYS A 276 23.36 14.80 1.78
CA LYS A 276 24.30 15.80 2.34
C LYS A 276 24.85 16.67 1.22
N LYS A 277 24.93 17.99 1.42
CA LYS A 277 25.58 18.95 0.52
C LYS A 277 27.10 18.94 0.66
N ALA A 278 27.83 19.17 -0.46
CA ALA A 278 29.29 19.17 -0.51
C ALA A 278 29.91 20.21 0.42
N ASP A 279 29.36 21.44 0.44
CA ASP A 279 29.91 22.60 1.16
C ASP A 279 29.19 22.90 2.49
N SER A 280 28.38 21.96 2.99
CA SER A 280 27.75 22.17 4.30
C SER A 280 28.80 22.13 5.41
N PRO A 281 29.02 23.26 6.18
CA PRO A 281 29.88 23.21 7.34
C PRO A 281 29.42 22.07 8.24
N ILE A 282 30.35 21.28 8.73
CA ILE A 282 30.05 20.28 9.76
C ILE A 282 29.59 21.09 10.97
N ASP A 283 28.28 21.21 11.16
CA ASP A 283 27.74 21.70 12.43
C ASP A 283 28.19 20.70 13.49
N LYS A 284 29.18 21.12 14.30
CA LYS A 284 29.74 20.30 15.38
C LYS A 284 28.68 19.84 16.39
N ASN A 285 27.48 20.43 16.31
CA ASN A 285 26.32 20.01 17.10
C ASN A 285 25.52 18.86 16.46
N ILE A 286 25.70 18.57 15.14
CA ILE A 286 25.07 17.41 14.48
C ILE A 286 25.94 16.15 14.62
N ALA A 287 27.22 16.29 14.92
CA ALA A 287 28.11 15.16 15.23
C ALA A 287 27.76 14.42 16.53
N GLN A 288 26.80 14.91 17.32
CA GLN A 288 26.32 14.25 18.54
C GLN A 288 24.88 13.72 18.45
N LYS A 289 24.18 13.83 17.31
CA LYS A 289 22.95 13.05 17.08
C LYS A 289 23.25 11.89 16.12
N LYS A 290 24.26 11.12 16.48
CA LYS A 290 24.35 9.71 16.19
C LYS A 290 23.08 9.11 16.82
N GLU A 291 22.13 8.65 16.03
CA GLU A 291 21.18 7.68 16.55
C GLU A 291 22.02 6.54 17.12
N THR A 292 22.18 6.55 18.43
CA THR A 292 22.70 5.42 19.17
C THR A 292 21.62 4.34 19.11
N ASN A 293 21.61 3.56 18.01
CA ASN A 293 21.21 2.19 18.12
C ASN A 293 22.26 1.54 19.03
N SER A 294 22.09 1.75 20.32
CA SER A 294 23.02 1.26 21.32
C SER A 294 22.89 -0.25 21.37
N CYS A 295 23.82 -0.97 20.70
CA CYS A 295 24.11 -2.33 21.08
C CYS A 295 24.68 -2.33 22.52
N PRO A 296 24.32 -3.32 23.37
CA PRO A 296 23.53 -4.51 23.05
C PRO A 296 22.01 -4.31 23.18
N TYR A 297 21.23 -5.01 22.32
CA TYR A 297 19.77 -5.10 22.42
C TYR A 297 19.29 -6.50 22.04
N ASN A 298 18.05 -6.83 22.42
CA ASN A 298 17.47 -8.13 22.15
C ASN A 298 16.70 -8.12 20.82
N VAL A 299 16.79 -9.22 20.10
CA VAL A 299 16.06 -9.49 18.87
C VAL A 299 15.35 -10.84 18.96
N LYS A 300 14.11 -10.90 18.52
CA LYS A 300 13.35 -12.15 18.40
C LYS A 300 13.39 -12.62 16.94
N VAL A 301 13.83 -13.83 16.71
CA VAL A 301 13.87 -14.44 15.38
C VAL A 301 12.46 -14.68 14.85
N THR A 302 12.18 -14.27 13.61
CA THR A 302 10.89 -14.42 12.95
C THR A 302 10.89 -15.49 11.85
N ALA A 303 12.07 -15.80 11.29
CA ALA A 303 12.24 -16.84 10.27
C ALA A 303 12.21 -18.25 10.88
N ASP A 304 11.78 -19.26 10.10
CA ASP A 304 11.81 -20.65 10.50
C ASP A 304 13.24 -21.23 10.52
N CYS A 305 14.14 -20.63 9.72
CA CYS A 305 15.56 -20.94 9.72
C CYS A 305 16.35 -19.68 9.37
N LEU A 306 17.13 -19.16 10.32
CA LEU A 306 17.99 -17.99 10.15
C LEU A 306 19.46 -18.40 10.14
N ASN A 307 20.16 -18.17 9.03
CA ASN A 307 21.56 -18.53 8.88
C ASN A 307 22.45 -17.65 9.75
N ILE A 308 23.41 -18.28 10.43
CA ILE A 308 24.52 -17.63 11.13
C ILE A 308 25.74 -17.65 10.21
N ARG A 309 26.40 -16.51 10.06
CA ARG A 309 27.56 -16.36 9.20
C ARG A 309 28.77 -15.84 9.96
N LYS A 310 29.97 -16.15 9.43
CA LYS A 310 31.24 -15.75 10.01
C LYS A 310 31.46 -14.24 10.00
N GLY A 311 30.81 -13.54 9.07
CA GLY A 311 30.85 -12.09 8.90
C GLY A 311 29.50 -11.51 8.49
N ALA A 312 29.40 -10.19 8.49
CA ALA A 312 28.21 -9.43 8.08
C ALA A 312 28.05 -9.48 6.56
N GLY A 313 27.40 -10.52 6.02
CA GLY A 313 27.12 -10.63 4.60
C GLY A 313 26.84 -12.05 4.11
N THR A 314 25.98 -12.17 3.08
CA THR A 314 25.69 -13.46 2.42
C THR A 314 26.88 -14.02 1.64
N ASN A 315 27.87 -13.21 1.35
CA ASN A 315 29.15 -13.58 0.75
C ASN A 315 30.17 -14.15 1.74
N THR A 316 29.80 -14.25 3.03
CA THR A 316 30.65 -14.88 4.06
C THR A 316 30.18 -16.30 4.37
N GLU A 317 31.08 -17.12 4.88
CA GLU A 317 30.83 -18.51 5.21
C GLU A 317 29.64 -18.68 6.17
N LYS A 318 28.75 -19.65 5.88
CA LYS A 318 27.71 -20.09 6.80
C LYS A 318 28.31 -20.98 7.87
N VAL A 319 28.22 -20.56 9.14
CA VAL A 319 28.77 -21.28 10.28
C VAL A 319 27.72 -21.98 11.15
N GLY A 320 26.44 -21.72 10.88
CA GLY A 320 25.32 -22.34 11.60
C GLY A 320 23.97 -21.81 11.17
N SER A 321 22.94 -22.17 11.92
CA SER A 321 21.58 -21.64 11.74
C SER A 321 20.81 -21.66 13.05
N ILE A 322 19.84 -20.74 13.18
CA ILE A 322 18.84 -20.68 14.26
C ILE A 322 17.54 -21.21 13.67
N THR A 323 16.96 -22.22 14.30
CA THR A 323 15.71 -22.87 13.89
C THR A 323 14.59 -22.70 14.91
N ASP A 324 14.91 -22.21 16.10
CA ASP A 324 13.94 -21.76 17.07
C ASP A 324 13.59 -20.27 16.87
N LYS A 325 12.39 -19.86 17.18
CA LYS A 325 11.99 -18.44 17.15
C LYS A 325 12.35 -17.74 18.47
N GLY A 326 13.55 -18.04 18.99
CA GLY A 326 14.07 -17.55 20.25
C GLY A 326 14.42 -16.06 20.25
N VAL A 327 14.83 -15.58 21.43
CA VAL A 327 15.34 -14.22 21.65
C VAL A 327 16.86 -14.26 21.80
N TYR A 328 17.54 -13.43 21.03
CA TYR A 328 18.99 -13.35 20.98
C TYR A 328 19.46 -11.92 21.23
N THR A 329 20.63 -11.73 21.79
CA THR A 329 21.22 -10.41 21.99
C THR A 329 22.16 -10.08 20.84
N SER A 330 21.93 -8.97 20.16
CA SER A 330 22.84 -8.35 19.19
C SER A 330 23.76 -7.37 19.92
N VAL A 331 25.06 -7.53 19.77
CA VAL A 331 26.10 -6.70 20.42
C VAL A 331 26.80 -5.74 19.46
N GLU A 332 26.59 -5.91 18.15
CA GLU A 332 27.17 -5.07 17.11
C GLU A 332 26.24 -5.08 15.89
N GLU A 333 26.06 -3.95 15.23
CA GLU A 333 25.39 -3.86 13.93
C GLU A 333 26.39 -3.48 12.84
N LYS A 334 26.24 -4.08 11.67
CA LYS A 334 27.08 -3.76 10.51
C LYS A 334 26.29 -3.91 9.21
N SER A 335 26.54 -3.03 8.25
CA SER A 335 26.04 -3.19 6.88
C SER A 335 26.83 -4.29 6.17
N GLY A 336 26.13 -5.08 5.33
CA GLY A 336 26.78 -6.16 4.58
C GLY A 336 25.86 -6.67 3.46
N VAL A 337 26.43 -7.48 2.56
CA VAL A 337 25.72 -8.01 1.39
C VAL A 337 24.56 -8.90 1.82
N GLY A 338 23.38 -8.73 1.18
CA GLY A 338 22.25 -9.64 1.31
C GLY A 338 21.33 -9.42 2.52
N ALA A 339 21.49 -8.31 3.24
CA ALA A 339 20.55 -7.83 4.25
C ALA A 339 20.69 -6.31 4.45
N THR A 340 19.62 -5.68 4.94
CA THR A 340 19.60 -4.24 5.31
C THR A 340 20.68 -3.96 6.36
N LYS A 341 20.72 -4.83 7.40
CA LYS A 341 21.76 -4.84 8.43
C LYS A 341 22.02 -6.26 8.93
N TRP A 342 23.20 -6.45 9.49
CA TRP A 342 23.65 -7.67 10.15
C TRP A 342 23.89 -7.39 11.62
N GLY A 343 23.40 -8.27 12.49
CA GLY A 343 23.63 -8.23 13.93
C GLY A 343 24.58 -9.32 14.38
N LYS A 344 25.62 -8.97 15.17
CA LYS A 344 26.55 -9.92 15.78
C LYS A 344 25.94 -10.48 17.05
N LEU A 345 25.85 -11.79 17.14
CA LEU A 345 25.29 -12.44 18.30
C LEU A 345 26.26 -12.36 19.49
N LYS A 346 25.74 -12.03 20.70
CA LYS A 346 26.51 -11.99 21.95
C LYS A 346 27.19 -13.32 22.30
N SER A 347 26.59 -14.44 21.85
CA SER A 347 27.14 -15.78 22.03
C SER A 347 28.49 -16.03 21.32
N GLY A 348 28.87 -15.12 20.42
CA GLY A 348 30.04 -15.32 19.56
C GLY A 348 29.82 -16.26 18.37
N ALA A 349 28.61 -16.81 18.22
CA ALA A 349 28.29 -17.77 17.12
C ALA A 349 28.44 -17.15 15.72
N GLY A 350 28.35 -15.82 15.60
CA GLY A 350 28.51 -15.13 14.31
C GLY A 350 27.50 -14.03 14.08
N TRP A 351 27.22 -13.77 12.81
CA TRP A 351 26.35 -12.68 12.33
C TRP A 351 25.08 -13.25 11.73
N VAL A 352 23.96 -12.57 12.03
CA VAL A 352 22.64 -12.88 11.49
C VAL A 352 22.05 -11.66 10.77
N SER A 353 21.25 -11.91 9.72
CA SER A 353 20.50 -10.82 9.07
C SER A 353 19.43 -10.27 10.02
N LEU A 354 19.40 -8.96 10.19
CA LEU A 354 18.39 -8.28 11.00
C LEU A 354 17.05 -8.13 10.30
N ASP A 355 16.96 -8.43 8.98
CA ASP A 355 15.71 -8.42 8.23
C ASP A 355 14.75 -9.56 8.63
N TYR A 356 15.29 -10.59 9.31
CA TYR A 356 14.55 -11.77 9.77
C TYR A 356 14.37 -11.81 11.30
N VAL A 357 14.47 -10.67 11.95
CA VAL A 357 14.27 -10.56 13.40
C VAL A 357 13.42 -9.32 13.73
N LYS A 358 12.76 -9.36 14.88
CA LYS A 358 12.08 -8.21 15.47
C LYS A 358 12.89 -7.70 16.64
N LYS A 359 13.29 -6.42 16.63
CA LYS A 359 13.93 -5.74 17.78
C LYS A 359 12.93 -5.64 18.93
N LEU A 360 13.35 -5.99 20.13
CA LEU A 360 12.56 -5.96 21.35
C LEU A 360 12.87 -4.71 22.17
#